data_305b3393b10200d91e54abeb4420253b
#
_entry.id   305b3393b10200d91e54abeb4420253b
#
_cell.length_a   1.000
_cell.length_b   1.000
_cell.length_c   1.000
_cell.angle_alpha   90.00
_cell.angle_beta   90.00
_cell.angle_gamma   90.00
#
_symmetry.space_group_name_H-M   'P 1'
#
loop_
_entity.id
_entity.type
_entity.pdbx_description
1 polymer ?
#
loop_
_entity_poly.entity_id
_entity_poly.type
_entity_poly.pdbx_seq_one_letter_code
_entity_poly.pdbx_strand_id
1 'polypeptide(L)'
;VAYRGVIVLSELFAAALAANSVPPPPPPIVTAAPGQAAERQILTFNPGPALCGAAGAEIPIAVLVAPYPVALSRALVREPVTVSFDIDADGRAFNIRSDALRNIRTDGRDIVPSLRASRFAAGAQRLECQITYTPVFQNRDEALPEMLGRLGASPRTRLGKEDWDRISPGDCREGKRPAPLVRGYPDWRRLERSEGARKWTYVTFDIDADGQPVNVATVLSSGDPALDAEGREATAKGRFAGGERTGCANVWWIGPETVPAPPAPPVSEYDGNPACEIDDRWARAPRLTYPESYRQRAVEGWAVLRFDVAPWGEIGAIEVLAAQPSDEIGNAAMAVLRNAQFKPQQGGLSGCVDRVMFRIRAEEREAADSVGGAEAG
;
A
#
# COMPACT_ATOMS: atom_id res chain seq x y z
N VAL A 1 -74.53 -49.03 -0.36
CA VAL A 1 -74.27 -49.37 -1.76
C VAL A 1 -73.18 -48.49 -2.31
N ALA A 2 -72.10 -49.13 -2.63
CA ALA A 2 -70.82 -48.52 -3.12
C ALA A 2 -70.94 -48.10 -4.59
N TYR A 3 -70.23 -47.03 -4.97
CA TYR A 3 -69.66 -46.93 -6.30
C TYR A 3 -68.28 -46.28 -6.22
N ARG A 4 -67.32 -47.06 -6.70
CA ARG A 4 -65.94 -46.66 -6.93
C ARG A 4 -65.91 -45.85 -8.23
N GLY A 5 -65.25 -44.66 -8.19
CA GLY A 5 -64.81 -43.95 -9.33
C GLY A 5 -63.23 -43.93 -9.36
N VAL A 6 -62.64 -44.61 -10.35
CA VAL A 6 -61.20 -44.62 -10.63
C VAL A 6 -60.94 -43.39 -11.44
N ILE A 7 -60.07 -42.51 -10.91
CA ILE A 7 -59.47 -41.40 -11.69
C ILE A 7 -58.07 -41.83 -12.12
N VAL A 8 -57.87 -41.97 -13.43
CA VAL A 8 -56.56 -42.18 -14.07
C VAL A 8 -55.92 -40.84 -14.22
N LEU A 9 -54.81 -40.60 -13.47
CA LEU A 9 -53.91 -39.48 -13.67
C LEU A 9 -52.90 -39.85 -14.76
N SER A 10 -53.04 -39.24 -15.91
CA SER A 10 -52.01 -39.26 -16.98
C SER A 10 -50.93 -38.26 -16.62
N GLU A 11 -49.75 -38.76 -16.22
CA GLU A 11 -48.55 -37.95 -16.06
C GLU A 11 -48.00 -37.51 -17.43
N LEU A 12 -48.11 -36.22 -17.69
CA LEU A 12 -47.37 -35.58 -18.77
C LEU A 12 -45.95 -35.28 -18.31
N PHE A 13 -45.00 -36.11 -18.70
CA PHE A 13 -43.58 -35.80 -18.58
C PHE A 13 -43.22 -34.69 -19.60
N ALA A 14 -43.08 -33.46 -19.12
CA ALA A 14 -42.44 -32.39 -19.84
C ALA A 14 -40.91 -32.54 -19.73
N ALA A 15 -40.28 -33.08 -20.75
CA ALA A 15 -38.80 -33.10 -20.86
C ALA A 15 -38.33 -31.65 -21.07
N ALA A 16 -37.77 -31.05 -20.04
CA ALA A 16 -37.04 -29.79 -20.17
C ALA A 16 -35.73 -30.06 -20.96
N LEU A 17 -35.67 -29.63 -22.21
CA LEU A 17 -34.45 -29.51 -22.99
C LEU A 17 -33.57 -28.45 -22.31
N ALA A 18 -32.55 -28.91 -21.54
CA ALA A 18 -31.47 -28.07 -21.08
C ALA A 18 -30.68 -27.61 -22.30
N ALA A 19 -30.89 -26.37 -22.72
CA ALA A 19 -30.05 -25.73 -23.70
C ALA A 19 -28.66 -25.58 -23.07
N ASN A 20 -27.69 -26.38 -23.54
CA ASN A 20 -26.28 -26.18 -23.27
C ASN A 20 -25.87 -24.81 -23.84
N SER A 21 -25.98 -23.74 -23.04
CA SER A 21 -25.38 -22.47 -23.38
C SER A 21 -23.86 -22.61 -23.28
N VAL A 22 -23.22 -22.76 -24.45
CA VAL A 22 -21.76 -22.60 -24.57
C VAL A 22 -21.44 -21.20 -24.02
N PRO A 23 -20.54 -21.07 -23.01
CA PRO A 23 -20.14 -19.76 -22.53
C PRO A 23 -19.56 -18.94 -23.70
N PRO A 24 -19.83 -17.63 -23.77
CA PRO A 24 -19.27 -16.80 -24.83
C PRO A 24 -17.76 -16.90 -24.81
N PRO A 25 -17.12 -16.92 -25.97
CA PRO A 25 -15.65 -16.97 -26.05
C PRO A 25 -15.06 -15.78 -25.30
N PRO A 26 -13.95 -15.96 -24.58
CA PRO A 26 -13.28 -14.84 -23.92
C PRO A 26 -12.98 -13.75 -24.96
N PRO A 27 -13.07 -12.47 -24.57
CA PRO A 27 -12.77 -11.38 -25.48
C PRO A 27 -11.36 -11.56 -26.05
N PRO A 28 -11.14 -11.23 -27.33
CA PRO A 28 -9.83 -11.41 -27.96
C PRO A 28 -8.78 -10.66 -27.15
N ILE A 29 -7.69 -11.37 -26.81
CA ILE A 29 -6.51 -10.74 -26.25
C ILE A 29 -5.97 -9.84 -27.36
N VAL A 30 -6.16 -8.53 -27.26
CA VAL A 30 -5.54 -7.56 -28.17
C VAL A 30 -4.05 -7.60 -27.87
N THR A 31 -3.32 -8.44 -28.59
CA THR A 31 -1.86 -8.39 -28.63
C THR A 31 -1.50 -7.13 -29.42
N ALA A 32 -0.78 -6.20 -28.80
CA ALA A 32 -0.19 -5.06 -29.50
C ALA A 32 0.60 -5.58 -30.73
N ALA A 33 0.45 -4.92 -31.87
CA ALA A 33 1.17 -5.28 -33.07
C ALA A 33 2.69 -5.30 -32.80
N PRO A 34 3.46 -6.28 -33.37
CA PRO A 34 4.91 -6.29 -33.17
C PRO A 34 5.50 -5.01 -33.75
N GLY A 35 6.09 -4.16 -32.91
CA GLY A 35 6.73 -2.91 -33.30
C GLY A 35 6.20 -1.61 -32.69
N GLN A 36 5.03 -1.64 -32.02
CA GLN A 36 4.64 -0.50 -31.16
C GLN A 36 5.33 -0.66 -29.80
N ALA A 37 6.21 0.29 -29.46
CA ALA A 37 6.72 0.41 -28.10
C ALA A 37 5.51 0.45 -27.15
N ALA A 38 5.46 -0.46 -26.18
CA ALA A 38 4.36 -0.46 -25.21
C ALA A 38 4.31 0.91 -24.54
N GLU A 39 3.22 1.63 -24.71
CA GLU A 39 3.04 2.94 -24.08
C GLU A 39 3.24 2.81 -22.58
N ARG A 40 4.27 3.48 -22.07
CA ARG A 40 4.54 3.53 -20.64
C ARG A 40 3.52 4.47 -19.99
N GLN A 41 2.78 3.96 -19.02
CA GLN A 41 1.73 4.70 -18.33
C GLN A 41 2.09 4.95 -16.87
N ILE A 42 1.62 6.07 -16.33
CA ILE A 42 1.56 6.34 -14.90
C ILE A 42 0.10 6.26 -14.50
N LEU A 43 -0.21 5.39 -13.55
CA LEU A 43 -1.51 5.29 -12.91
C LEU A 43 -1.48 6.07 -11.59
N THR A 44 -2.46 6.94 -11.42
CA THR A 44 -2.79 7.60 -10.14
C THR A 44 -4.25 7.32 -9.80
N PHE A 45 -4.61 7.51 -8.54
CA PHE A 45 -5.98 7.41 -8.07
C PHE A 45 -6.41 8.74 -7.44
N ASN A 46 -7.46 9.35 -8.00
CA ASN A 46 -8.03 10.58 -7.47
C ASN A 46 -9.21 10.23 -6.57
N PRO A 47 -9.16 10.58 -5.27
CA PRO A 47 -10.30 10.39 -4.38
C PRO A 47 -11.41 11.38 -4.72
N GLY A 48 -12.64 10.90 -4.69
CA GLY A 48 -13.85 11.71 -4.68
C GLY A 48 -14.16 12.24 -3.27
N PRO A 49 -15.34 12.83 -3.07
CA PRO A 49 -15.81 13.23 -1.75
C PRO A 49 -16.03 12.02 -0.84
N ALA A 50 -15.77 12.19 0.45
CA ALA A 50 -16.14 11.20 1.46
C ALA A 50 -17.58 11.45 1.91
N LEU A 51 -18.46 10.45 1.73
CA LEU A 51 -19.87 10.54 2.04
C LEU A 51 -20.20 9.58 3.18
N CYS A 52 -20.86 10.04 4.23
CA CYS A 52 -21.19 9.21 5.41
C CYS A 52 -22.70 9.16 5.68
N GLY A 53 -23.15 8.01 6.21
CA GLY A 53 -24.53 7.72 6.58
C GLY A 53 -25.49 7.62 5.39
N ALA A 54 -26.73 7.23 5.65
CA ALA A 54 -27.76 7.01 4.62
C ALA A 54 -28.10 8.26 3.78
N ALA A 55 -27.91 9.45 4.34
CA ALA A 55 -28.13 10.72 3.64
C ALA A 55 -26.95 11.16 2.76
N GLY A 56 -25.81 10.44 2.81
CA GLY A 56 -24.63 10.78 2.03
C GLY A 56 -24.01 12.12 2.40
N ALA A 57 -23.97 12.47 3.68
CA ALA A 57 -23.38 13.74 4.12
C ALA A 57 -21.87 13.78 3.78
N GLU A 58 -21.45 14.83 3.09
CA GLU A 58 -20.02 15.02 2.73
C GLU A 58 -19.22 15.43 3.97
N ILE A 59 -18.10 14.75 4.18
CA ILE A 59 -17.15 15.02 5.26
C ILE A 59 -15.87 15.59 4.68
N PRO A 60 -15.45 16.79 5.11
CA PRO A 60 -14.21 17.39 4.64
C PRO A 60 -12.98 16.52 4.96
N ILE A 61 -12.10 16.38 3.98
CA ILE A 61 -10.78 15.76 4.15
C ILE A 61 -9.82 16.87 4.62
N ALA A 62 -9.40 16.82 5.88
CA ALA A 62 -8.49 17.80 6.47
C ALA A 62 -7.05 17.61 5.99
N VAL A 63 -6.60 16.34 5.86
CA VAL A 63 -5.28 15.99 5.32
C VAL A 63 -5.46 14.80 4.38
N LEU A 64 -5.17 14.99 3.11
CA LEU A 64 -5.21 13.94 2.11
C LEU A 64 -3.82 13.31 1.95
N VAL A 65 -3.69 12.03 2.25
CA VAL A 65 -2.54 11.22 1.86
C VAL A 65 -2.92 10.44 0.59
N ALA A 66 -2.54 10.97 -0.57
CA ALA A 66 -2.88 10.36 -1.85
C ALA A 66 -2.13 9.02 -2.05
N PRO A 67 -2.76 8.03 -2.71
CA PRO A 67 -2.05 6.81 -3.12
C PRO A 67 -0.81 7.12 -3.96
N TYR A 68 0.23 6.31 -3.82
CA TYR A 68 1.44 6.46 -4.62
C TYR A 68 1.16 6.23 -6.11
N PRO A 69 1.73 7.05 -7.00
CA PRO A 69 1.72 6.76 -8.43
C PRO A 69 2.37 5.40 -8.74
N VAL A 70 1.85 4.71 -9.74
CA VAL A 70 2.36 3.40 -10.17
C VAL A 70 2.77 3.45 -11.63
N ALA A 71 4.00 3.03 -11.93
CA ALA A 71 4.45 2.87 -13.30
C ALA A 71 3.91 1.55 -13.88
N LEU A 72 3.25 1.62 -15.03
CA LEU A 72 2.74 0.48 -15.78
C LEU A 72 3.49 0.34 -17.11
N SER A 73 3.75 -0.90 -17.52
CA SER A 73 4.39 -1.19 -18.81
C SER A 73 3.40 -1.17 -19.98
N ARG A 74 2.11 -1.10 -19.70
CA ARG A 74 1.03 -1.03 -20.69
C ARG A 74 -0.22 -0.41 -20.07
N ALA A 75 -1.04 0.24 -20.88
CA ALA A 75 -2.36 0.69 -20.45
C ALA A 75 -3.24 -0.51 -20.06
N LEU A 76 -3.92 -0.39 -18.94
CA LEU A 76 -4.90 -1.35 -18.45
C LEU A 76 -6.17 -0.58 -18.14
N VAL A 77 -7.32 -1.13 -18.52
CA VAL A 77 -8.60 -0.57 -18.09
C VAL A 77 -8.75 -0.84 -16.59
N ARG A 78 -9.10 0.18 -15.84
CA ARG A 78 -9.38 0.09 -14.41
C ARG A 78 -10.70 0.76 -14.12
N GLU A 79 -11.52 0.09 -13.37
CA GLU A 79 -12.75 0.67 -12.84
C GLU A 79 -12.47 1.52 -11.60
N PRO A 80 -13.31 2.52 -11.31
CA PRO A 80 -13.26 3.22 -10.04
C PRO A 80 -13.41 2.24 -8.86
N VAL A 81 -12.71 2.54 -7.78
CA VAL A 81 -12.68 1.70 -6.57
C VAL A 81 -13.42 2.42 -5.45
N THR A 82 -14.55 1.89 -5.02
CA THR A 82 -15.28 2.38 -3.85
C THR A 82 -14.80 1.63 -2.61
N VAL A 83 -14.48 2.40 -1.57
CA VAL A 83 -14.03 1.91 -0.27
C VAL A 83 -15.03 2.36 0.78
N SER A 84 -15.52 1.42 1.59
CA SER A 84 -16.38 1.67 2.75
C SER A 84 -15.56 1.70 4.02
N PHE A 85 -15.87 2.59 4.95
CA PHE A 85 -15.11 2.77 6.20
C PHE A 85 -15.95 3.53 7.24
N ASP A 86 -15.43 3.57 8.46
CA ASP A 86 -15.93 4.43 9.52
C ASP A 86 -14.87 5.48 9.86
N ILE A 87 -15.27 6.59 10.50
CA ILE A 87 -14.38 7.65 10.95
C ILE A 87 -14.49 7.77 12.47
N ASP A 88 -13.36 7.71 13.17
CA ASP A 88 -13.30 7.92 14.62
C ASP A 88 -13.35 9.41 15.00
N ALA A 89 -13.38 9.70 16.31
CA ALA A 89 -13.46 11.08 16.83
C ALA A 89 -12.25 11.94 16.41
N ASP A 90 -11.09 11.34 16.17
CA ASP A 90 -9.87 12.01 15.74
C ASP A 90 -9.80 12.22 14.21
N GLY A 91 -10.85 11.81 13.49
CA GLY A 91 -10.94 11.91 12.04
C GLY A 91 -10.16 10.84 11.29
N ARG A 92 -9.86 9.68 11.89
CA ARG A 92 -9.16 8.58 11.21
C ARG A 92 -10.13 7.53 10.70
N ALA A 93 -9.88 7.05 9.47
CA ALA A 93 -10.64 5.94 8.92
C ALA A 93 -10.29 4.62 9.62
N PHE A 94 -11.29 3.80 9.93
CA PHE A 94 -11.17 2.44 10.45
C PHE A 94 -12.29 1.56 9.89
N ASN A 95 -12.33 0.25 10.19
CA ASN A 95 -13.27 -0.70 9.55
C ASN A 95 -13.26 -0.59 8.01
N ILE A 96 -12.08 -0.42 7.43
CA ILE A 96 -11.94 -0.16 6.00
C ILE A 96 -12.15 -1.45 5.21
N ARG A 97 -13.09 -1.43 4.26
CA ARG A 97 -13.47 -2.58 3.43
C ARG A 97 -13.54 -2.19 1.96
N SER A 98 -13.11 -3.07 1.09
CA SER A 98 -13.30 -2.93 -0.35
C SER A 98 -13.32 -4.29 -1.02
N ASP A 99 -14.46 -4.67 -1.57
CA ASP A 99 -14.58 -5.92 -2.33
C ASP A 99 -13.83 -5.85 -3.67
N ALA A 100 -13.76 -4.66 -4.27
CA ALA A 100 -13.04 -4.45 -5.52
C ALA A 100 -11.52 -4.69 -5.35
N LEU A 101 -10.93 -4.33 -4.21
CA LEU A 101 -9.49 -4.47 -3.96
C LEU A 101 -9.07 -5.93 -3.75
N ARG A 102 -9.96 -6.82 -3.38
CA ARG A 102 -9.67 -8.27 -3.28
C ARG A 102 -9.24 -8.87 -4.61
N ASN A 103 -9.67 -8.30 -5.72
CA ASN A 103 -9.43 -8.77 -7.08
C ASN A 103 -8.37 -7.95 -7.83
N ILE A 104 -7.91 -6.80 -7.29
CA ILE A 104 -6.91 -5.96 -7.94
C ILE A 104 -5.51 -6.47 -7.58
N ARG A 105 -4.86 -7.04 -8.58
CA ARG A 105 -3.46 -7.46 -8.48
C ARG A 105 -2.54 -6.23 -8.44
N THR A 106 -1.99 -5.87 -7.31
CA THR A 106 -0.87 -4.94 -7.10
C THR A 106 -1.13 -3.43 -7.19
N ASP A 107 -1.87 -2.92 -8.18
CA ASP A 107 -1.85 -1.48 -8.51
C ASP A 107 -2.69 -0.60 -7.56
N GLY A 108 -3.72 -1.16 -6.91
CA GLY A 108 -4.57 -0.45 -5.94
C GLY A 108 -4.24 -0.70 -4.47
N ARG A 109 -3.20 -1.47 -4.17
CA ARG A 109 -2.88 -1.89 -2.78
C ARG A 109 -2.57 -0.75 -1.81
N ASP A 110 -2.18 0.41 -2.32
CA ASP A 110 -1.87 1.58 -1.50
C ASP A 110 -3.12 2.42 -1.15
N ILE A 111 -4.28 2.15 -1.76
CA ILE A 111 -5.51 2.91 -1.49
C ILE A 111 -5.92 2.82 -0.02
N VAL A 112 -6.00 1.62 0.54
CA VAL A 112 -6.44 1.43 1.94
C VAL A 112 -5.46 2.03 2.95
N PRO A 113 -4.14 1.77 2.90
CA PRO A 113 -3.22 2.39 3.83
C PRO A 113 -3.10 3.91 3.65
N SER A 114 -3.27 4.46 2.43
CA SER A 114 -3.33 5.91 2.22
C SER A 114 -4.59 6.53 2.81
N LEU A 115 -5.76 5.85 2.69
CA LEU A 115 -7.00 6.27 3.34
C LEU A 115 -6.86 6.29 4.86
N ARG A 116 -6.27 5.25 5.46
CA ARG A 116 -6.00 5.20 6.92
C ARG A 116 -5.09 6.33 7.36
N ALA A 117 -4.10 6.69 6.55
CA ALA A 117 -3.16 7.77 6.83
C ALA A 117 -3.78 9.17 6.64
N SER A 118 -4.84 9.28 5.85
CA SER A 118 -5.58 10.55 5.67
C SER A 118 -6.32 10.95 6.94
N ARG A 119 -6.63 12.24 7.06
CA ARG A 119 -7.41 12.80 8.18
C ARG A 119 -8.65 13.47 7.63
N PHE A 120 -9.77 13.14 8.21
CA PHE A 120 -11.05 13.82 8.03
C PHE A 120 -11.26 14.86 9.12
N ALA A 121 -12.27 15.70 8.97
CA ALA A 121 -12.65 16.63 10.02
C ALA A 121 -12.98 15.87 11.31
N ALA A 122 -12.26 16.19 12.39
CA ALA A 122 -12.49 15.61 13.71
C ALA A 122 -13.89 15.96 14.26
N GLY A 123 -14.39 15.17 15.20
CA GLY A 123 -15.70 15.39 15.82
C GLY A 123 -16.34 14.08 16.29
N ALA A 124 -17.68 14.01 16.24
CA ALA A 124 -18.37 12.75 16.56
C ALA A 124 -17.97 11.63 15.58
N GLN A 125 -17.91 10.40 16.06
CA GLN A 125 -17.72 9.22 15.24
C GLN A 125 -18.77 9.18 14.12
N ARG A 126 -18.36 8.81 12.90
CA ARG A 126 -19.24 8.66 11.75
C ARG A 126 -19.12 7.26 11.20
N LEU A 127 -20.26 6.67 10.91
CA LEU A 127 -20.35 5.30 10.42
C LEU A 127 -20.84 5.29 8.98
N GLU A 128 -20.63 4.16 8.30
CA GLU A 128 -21.09 3.91 6.94
C GLU A 128 -20.64 4.99 5.95
N CYS A 129 -19.36 5.35 6.03
CA CYS A 129 -18.73 6.27 5.09
C CYS A 129 -18.26 5.53 3.84
N GLN A 130 -18.24 6.25 2.71
CA GLN A 130 -17.73 5.75 1.43
C GLN A 130 -16.90 6.83 0.74
N ILE A 131 -15.87 6.39 0.02
CA ILE A 131 -15.08 7.22 -0.87
C ILE A 131 -14.76 6.43 -2.14
N THR A 132 -14.85 7.07 -3.30
CA THR A 132 -14.53 6.43 -4.59
C THR A 132 -13.24 6.99 -5.14
N TYR A 133 -12.29 6.12 -5.44
CA TYR A 133 -11.02 6.43 -6.07
C TYR A 133 -11.13 6.20 -7.58
N THR A 134 -11.03 7.26 -8.36
CA THR A 134 -11.06 7.19 -9.83
C THR A 134 -9.65 7.02 -10.37
N PRO A 135 -9.36 5.96 -11.16
CA PRO A 135 -8.07 5.77 -11.79
C PRO A 135 -7.85 6.81 -12.88
N VAL A 136 -6.68 7.41 -12.90
CA VAL A 136 -6.23 8.36 -13.93
C VAL A 136 -4.94 7.85 -14.55
N PHE A 137 -4.92 7.74 -15.88
CA PHE A 137 -3.77 7.31 -16.64
C PHE A 137 -3.14 8.48 -17.35
N GLN A 138 -1.83 8.55 -17.29
CA GLN A 138 -1.04 9.54 -18.01
C GLN A 138 0.09 8.84 -18.75
N ASN A 139 0.31 9.22 -20.01
CA ASN A 139 1.49 8.76 -20.74
C ASN A 139 2.75 9.25 -20.01
N ARG A 140 3.65 8.33 -19.64
CA ARG A 140 4.88 8.65 -18.90
C ARG A 140 5.79 9.57 -19.70
N ASP A 141 5.81 9.42 -21.01
CA ASP A 141 6.69 10.19 -21.90
C ASP A 141 6.21 11.64 -22.05
N GLU A 142 4.94 11.95 -21.72
CA GLU A 142 4.33 13.27 -21.72
C GLU A 142 4.15 13.85 -20.30
N ALA A 143 4.40 13.05 -19.26
CA ALA A 143 4.18 13.46 -17.88
C ALA A 143 5.08 14.65 -17.51
N LEU A 144 4.55 15.63 -16.78
CA LEU A 144 5.31 16.77 -16.28
C LEU A 144 6.38 16.32 -15.25
N PRO A 145 7.47 17.10 -15.09
CA PRO A 145 8.52 16.78 -14.11
C PRO A 145 7.99 16.51 -12.70
N GLU A 146 6.96 17.23 -12.26
CA GLU A 146 6.32 17.07 -10.95
C GLU A 146 5.72 15.66 -10.77
N MET A 147 5.08 15.12 -11.80
CA MET A 147 4.54 13.78 -11.78
C MET A 147 5.66 12.74 -11.77
N LEU A 148 6.72 12.95 -12.53
CA LEU A 148 7.90 12.09 -12.52
C LEU A 148 8.59 12.12 -11.15
N GLY A 149 8.71 13.29 -10.51
CA GLY A 149 9.24 13.43 -9.16
C GLY A 149 8.41 12.66 -8.14
N ARG A 150 7.09 12.79 -8.18
CA ARG A 150 6.18 12.00 -7.32
C ARG A 150 6.31 10.49 -7.57
N LEU A 151 6.43 10.10 -8.84
CA LEU A 151 6.62 8.70 -9.22
C LEU A 151 7.94 8.15 -8.67
N GLY A 152 9.06 8.87 -8.86
CA GLY A 152 10.38 8.47 -8.38
C GLY A 152 10.51 8.48 -6.85
N ALA A 153 9.75 9.33 -6.16
CA ALA A 153 9.66 9.32 -4.70
C ALA A 153 8.79 8.18 -4.15
N SER A 154 8.02 7.49 -4.99
CA SER A 154 7.22 6.34 -4.58
C SER A 154 8.13 5.16 -4.24
N PRO A 155 7.81 4.39 -3.18
CA PRO A 155 8.61 3.23 -2.80
C PRO A 155 8.80 2.24 -3.96
N ARG A 156 10.03 1.74 -4.14
CA ARG A 156 10.41 0.76 -5.17
C ARG A 156 10.28 1.20 -6.63
N THR A 157 9.97 2.47 -6.88
CA THR A 157 9.97 3.01 -8.24
C THR A 157 11.34 3.60 -8.56
N ARG A 158 11.85 3.28 -9.75
CA ARG A 158 13.07 3.86 -10.29
C ARG A 158 12.76 4.66 -11.54
N LEU A 159 13.31 5.85 -11.62
CA LEU A 159 13.26 6.67 -12.82
C LEU A 159 14.33 6.21 -13.81
N GLY A 160 13.97 6.19 -15.10
CA GLY A 160 14.89 5.95 -16.19
C GLY A 160 15.70 7.21 -16.55
N LYS A 161 16.71 7.05 -17.43
CA LYS A 161 17.49 8.20 -17.93
C LYS A 161 16.62 9.29 -18.52
N GLU A 162 15.65 8.94 -19.35
CA GLU A 162 14.73 9.88 -20.01
C GLU A 162 13.88 10.69 -19.01
N ASP A 163 13.45 10.07 -17.90
CA ASP A 163 12.72 10.79 -16.84
C ASP A 163 13.62 11.80 -16.13
N TRP A 164 14.88 11.38 -15.87
CA TRP A 164 15.85 12.23 -15.23
C TRP A 164 16.29 13.40 -16.12
N ASP A 165 16.46 13.19 -17.43
CA ASP A 165 16.80 14.24 -18.38
C ASP A 165 15.71 15.34 -18.45
N ARG A 166 14.48 15.00 -18.08
CA ARG A 166 13.37 15.94 -17.97
C ARG A 166 13.30 16.66 -16.63
N ILE A 167 13.72 16.00 -15.54
CA ILE A 167 13.80 16.60 -14.19
C ILE A 167 15.02 17.50 -14.07
N SER A 168 16.16 17.05 -14.56
CA SER A 168 17.47 17.71 -14.43
C SER A 168 18.27 17.49 -15.71
N PRO A 169 18.02 18.32 -16.76
CA PRO A 169 18.75 18.22 -18.01
C PRO A 169 20.24 18.57 -17.82
N GLY A 170 21.13 17.86 -18.51
CA GLY A 170 22.55 18.06 -18.47
C GLY A 170 23.35 16.79 -18.76
N ASP A 171 24.66 16.87 -18.64
CA ASP A 171 25.59 15.79 -19.00
C ASP A 171 26.02 14.91 -17.82
N CYS A 172 25.50 15.15 -16.61
CA CYS A 172 25.90 14.43 -15.40
C CYS A 172 25.66 12.91 -15.51
N ARG A 173 24.70 12.51 -16.34
CA ARG A 173 24.33 11.10 -16.59
C ARG A 173 24.92 10.54 -17.87
N GLU A 174 25.77 11.30 -18.55
CA GLU A 174 26.45 10.85 -19.76
C GLU A 174 27.79 10.16 -19.43
N GLY A 175 28.04 9.03 -20.06
CA GLY A 175 29.26 8.27 -19.84
C GLY A 175 29.44 7.77 -18.40
N LYS A 176 30.63 7.96 -17.83
CA LYS A 176 30.96 7.56 -16.45
C LYS A 176 30.45 8.66 -15.49
N ARG A 177 29.56 8.29 -14.59
CA ARG A 177 29.06 9.21 -13.56
C ARG A 177 30.17 9.72 -12.66
N PRO A 178 30.11 11.00 -12.21
CA PRO A 178 31.03 11.53 -11.22
C PRO A 178 30.99 10.70 -9.93
N ALA A 179 32.17 10.27 -9.48
CA ALA A 179 32.25 9.50 -8.25
C ALA A 179 32.21 10.43 -7.03
N PRO A 180 31.33 10.21 -6.05
CA PRO A 180 31.34 11.01 -4.83
C PRO A 180 32.58 10.69 -3.99
N LEU A 181 33.41 11.69 -3.71
CA LEU A 181 34.53 11.63 -2.80
C LEU A 181 34.09 11.92 -1.36
N VAL A 182 33.18 12.87 -1.20
CA VAL A 182 32.55 13.23 0.07
C VAL A 182 31.03 13.32 -0.17
N ARG A 183 30.26 12.71 0.72
CA ARG A 183 28.80 12.83 0.73
C ARG A 183 28.38 13.65 1.94
N GLY A 184 27.64 14.75 1.71
CA GLY A 184 26.89 15.40 2.77
C GLY A 184 25.55 14.67 2.96
N TYR A 185 25.00 14.76 4.15
CA TYR A 185 23.68 14.21 4.47
C TYR A 185 22.85 15.25 5.22
N PRO A 186 21.51 15.29 5.03
CA PRO A 186 20.63 16.09 5.86
C PRO A 186 20.74 15.74 7.35
N ASP A 187 20.53 16.70 8.24
CA ASP A 187 20.34 16.39 9.66
C ASP A 187 18.90 15.91 9.88
N TRP A 188 18.72 14.61 9.77
CA TRP A 188 17.42 13.94 9.90
C TRP A 188 16.72 14.20 11.23
N ARG A 189 17.46 14.57 12.29
CA ARG A 189 16.92 14.85 13.62
C ARG A 189 16.17 16.18 13.68
N ARG A 190 16.42 17.08 12.72
CA ARG A 190 15.74 18.36 12.60
C ARG A 190 14.46 18.31 11.77
N LEU A 191 14.19 17.16 11.15
CA LEU A 191 13.11 17.02 10.20
C LEU A 191 11.93 16.30 10.85
N GLU A 192 10.76 16.93 10.76
CA GLU A 192 9.51 16.34 11.18
C GLU A 192 9.00 15.37 10.13
N ARG A 193 8.47 14.23 10.57
CA ARG A 193 7.81 13.25 9.71
C ARG A 193 6.33 13.59 9.57
N SER A 194 5.69 13.08 8.52
CA SER A 194 4.24 13.15 8.33
C SER A 194 3.65 11.75 8.44
N GLU A 195 2.54 11.60 9.16
CA GLU A 195 1.86 10.33 9.33
C GLU A 195 1.51 9.69 7.97
N GLY A 196 1.97 8.47 7.77
CA GLY A 196 1.71 7.69 6.56
C GLY A 196 2.20 8.29 5.24
N ALA A 197 2.89 9.43 5.26
CA ALA A 197 3.34 10.12 4.06
C ALA A 197 4.86 10.32 4.05
N ARG A 198 5.50 9.93 2.95
CA ARG A 198 6.91 10.22 2.69
C ARG A 198 7.06 11.67 2.25
N LYS A 199 8.00 12.40 2.86
CA LYS A 199 8.45 13.69 2.35
C LYS A 199 9.70 13.52 1.51
N TRP A 200 9.84 14.32 0.46
CA TRP A 200 10.95 14.18 -0.49
C TRP A 200 11.30 15.53 -1.15
N THR A 201 12.55 15.66 -1.59
CA THR A 201 13.06 16.81 -2.35
C THR A 201 14.09 16.37 -3.38
N TYR A 202 14.03 16.93 -4.57
CA TYR A 202 14.99 16.79 -5.65
C TYR A 202 15.84 18.04 -5.70
N VAL A 203 17.11 17.88 -5.45
CA VAL A 203 18.09 18.97 -5.46
C VAL A 203 19.01 18.79 -6.65
N THR A 204 18.97 19.73 -7.60
CA THR A 204 19.88 19.77 -8.74
C THR A 204 21.11 20.61 -8.43
N PHE A 205 22.21 20.32 -9.10
CA PHE A 205 23.48 21.03 -8.98
C PHE A 205 24.36 20.75 -10.19
N ASP A 206 25.35 21.61 -10.39
CA ASP A 206 26.43 21.38 -11.32
C ASP A 206 27.70 21.05 -10.51
N ILE A 207 28.69 20.45 -11.16
CA ILE A 207 30.01 20.15 -10.57
C ILE A 207 31.03 21.02 -11.30
N ASP A 208 31.80 21.82 -10.56
CA ASP A 208 32.86 22.65 -11.10
C ASP A 208 34.17 21.85 -11.33
N ALA A 209 35.20 22.54 -11.84
CA ALA A 209 36.50 21.94 -12.13
C ALA A 209 37.22 21.35 -10.90
N ASP A 210 36.88 21.88 -9.71
CA ASP A 210 37.43 21.42 -8.41
C ASP A 210 36.60 20.30 -7.78
N GLY A 211 35.57 19.84 -8.48
CA GLY A 211 34.64 18.80 -8.02
C GLY A 211 33.67 19.28 -6.96
N GLN A 212 33.40 20.58 -6.85
CA GLN A 212 32.46 21.15 -5.89
C GLN A 212 31.07 21.31 -6.52
N PRO A 213 29.99 21.00 -5.77
CA PRO A 213 28.63 21.35 -6.19
C PRO A 213 28.44 22.86 -6.23
N VAL A 214 27.98 23.36 -7.37
CA VAL A 214 27.58 24.75 -7.60
C VAL A 214 26.18 24.78 -8.16
N ASN A 215 25.53 25.94 -8.20
CA ASN A 215 24.14 26.12 -8.69
C ASN A 215 23.13 25.20 -7.98
N VAL A 216 23.34 24.95 -6.68
CA VAL A 216 22.52 24.01 -5.90
C VAL A 216 21.11 24.56 -5.69
N ALA A 217 20.09 23.89 -6.23
CA ALA A 217 18.69 24.32 -6.17
C ALA A 217 17.73 23.16 -5.95
N THR A 218 16.67 23.38 -5.16
CA THR A 218 15.49 22.49 -5.13
C THR A 218 14.66 22.71 -6.37
N VAL A 219 14.41 21.66 -7.17
CA VAL A 219 13.62 21.76 -8.40
C VAL A 219 12.23 21.13 -8.23
N LEU A 220 12.13 20.06 -7.43
CA LEU A 220 10.86 19.41 -7.12
C LEU A 220 10.85 19.01 -5.64
N SER A 221 9.70 19.08 -5.01
CA SER A 221 9.57 18.71 -3.60
C SER A 221 8.14 18.31 -3.22
N SER A 222 8.02 17.63 -2.09
CA SER A 222 6.74 17.38 -1.43
C SER A 222 6.18 18.61 -0.70
N GLY A 223 6.88 19.75 -0.76
CA GLY A 223 6.46 21.01 -0.14
C GLY A 223 6.92 21.18 1.31
N ASP A 224 7.94 20.46 1.76
CA ASP A 224 8.53 20.63 3.10
C ASP A 224 9.77 21.55 3.03
N PRO A 225 9.68 22.82 3.47
CA PRO A 225 10.78 23.78 3.33
C PRO A 225 12.01 23.41 4.20
N ALA A 226 11.82 22.68 5.32
CA ALA A 226 12.93 22.24 6.13
C ALA A 226 13.73 21.15 5.43
N LEU A 227 13.07 20.15 4.83
CA LEU A 227 13.72 19.11 4.03
C LEU A 227 14.38 19.70 2.78
N ASP A 228 13.77 20.69 2.14
CA ASP A 228 14.34 21.38 0.98
C ASP A 228 15.64 22.11 1.35
N ALA A 229 15.67 22.78 2.50
CA ALA A 229 16.86 23.47 2.99
C ALA A 229 17.99 22.49 3.37
N GLU A 230 17.69 21.48 4.17
CA GLU A 230 18.63 20.42 4.56
C GLU A 230 19.16 19.66 3.34
N GLY A 231 18.31 19.37 2.35
CA GLY A 231 18.71 18.70 1.10
C GLY A 231 19.71 19.54 0.29
N ARG A 232 19.48 20.84 0.17
CA ARG A 232 20.44 21.77 -0.49
C ARG A 232 21.77 21.84 0.27
N GLU A 233 21.70 22.01 1.59
CA GLU A 233 22.90 22.07 2.44
C GLU A 233 23.71 20.78 2.36
N ALA A 234 23.07 19.63 2.45
CA ALA A 234 23.69 18.32 2.31
C ALA A 234 24.37 18.17 0.93
N THR A 235 23.67 18.56 -0.14
CA THR A 235 24.23 18.50 -1.50
C THR A 235 25.43 19.42 -1.65
N ALA A 236 25.40 20.65 -1.14
CA ALA A 236 26.50 21.62 -1.21
C ALA A 236 27.78 21.14 -0.47
N LYS A 237 27.65 20.30 0.56
CA LYS A 237 28.78 19.69 1.29
C LYS A 237 29.47 18.56 0.52
N GLY A 238 28.89 18.12 -0.59
CA GLY A 238 29.45 17.06 -1.43
C GLY A 238 30.80 17.41 -2.06
N ARG A 239 31.55 16.39 -2.53
CA ARG A 239 32.73 16.53 -3.40
C ARG A 239 32.74 15.36 -4.36
N PHE A 240 33.08 15.63 -5.61
CA PHE A 240 33.00 14.66 -6.69
C PHE A 240 34.35 14.59 -7.45
N ALA A 241 34.64 13.41 -8.00
CA ALA A 241 35.71 13.20 -8.97
C ALA A 241 35.11 13.08 -10.37
N GLY A 242 35.89 13.45 -11.39
CA GLY A 242 35.53 13.24 -12.79
C GLY A 242 35.32 14.49 -13.63
N GLY A 243 35.67 15.67 -13.07
CA GLY A 243 35.62 16.95 -13.78
C GLY A 243 34.25 17.60 -13.83
N GLU A 244 34.16 18.72 -14.54
CA GLU A 244 32.92 19.52 -14.68
C GLU A 244 31.76 18.71 -15.23
N ARG A 245 30.57 18.92 -14.67
CA ARG A 245 29.30 18.33 -15.09
C ARG A 245 28.16 19.29 -14.82
N THR A 246 27.12 19.19 -15.64
CA THR A 246 25.88 19.95 -15.49
C THR A 246 24.68 19.03 -15.24
N GLY A 247 23.67 19.53 -14.56
CA GLY A 247 22.41 18.82 -14.36
C GLY A 247 22.53 17.56 -13.51
N CYS A 248 23.41 17.54 -12.53
CA CYS A 248 23.44 16.50 -11.49
C CYS A 248 22.25 16.66 -10.55
N ALA A 249 21.82 15.56 -9.93
CA ALA A 249 20.73 15.60 -8.98
C ALA A 249 20.90 14.62 -7.83
N ASN A 250 20.49 15.04 -6.65
CA ASN A 250 20.30 14.19 -5.47
C ASN A 250 18.82 14.17 -5.09
N VAL A 251 18.33 13.01 -4.64
CA VAL A 251 17.00 12.88 -4.05
C VAL A 251 17.15 12.60 -2.57
N TRP A 252 16.56 13.48 -1.76
CA TRP A 252 16.51 13.29 -0.31
C TRP A 252 15.08 12.99 0.10
N TRP A 253 14.88 12.07 1.00
CA TRP A 253 13.55 11.75 1.49
C TRP A 253 13.60 11.28 2.95
N ILE A 254 12.51 11.52 3.67
CA ILE A 254 12.29 11.02 5.02
C ILE A 254 11.05 10.12 5.02
N GLY A 255 11.15 8.98 5.69
CA GLY A 255 10.07 8.01 5.79
C GLY A 255 8.86 8.57 6.56
N PRO A 256 7.71 7.91 6.46
CA PRO A 256 6.49 8.34 7.15
C PRO A 256 6.62 8.21 8.66
N GLU A 257 5.89 9.07 9.41
CA GLU A 257 5.56 8.83 10.81
C GLU A 257 4.54 7.69 10.91
N THR A 258 4.59 6.97 12.03
CA THR A 258 3.69 5.85 12.28
C THR A 258 2.24 6.31 12.41
N VAL A 259 1.36 5.64 11.68
CA VAL A 259 -0.09 5.74 11.85
C VAL A 259 -0.51 4.62 12.81
N PRO A 260 -0.85 4.92 14.07
CA PRO A 260 -1.15 3.91 15.06
C PRO A 260 -2.40 3.11 14.71
N ALA A 261 -2.41 1.82 15.08
CA ALA A 261 -3.61 1.02 15.00
C ALA A 261 -4.71 1.56 15.90
N PRO A 262 -6.00 1.37 15.56
CA PRO A 262 -7.09 1.55 16.51
C PRO A 262 -6.87 0.70 17.77
N PRO A 263 -7.45 1.07 18.93
CA PRO A 263 -7.37 0.26 20.14
C PRO A 263 -7.81 -1.19 19.87
N ALA A 264 -7.00 -2.15 20.29
CA ALA A 264 -7.33 -3.57 20.14
C ALA A 264 -8.11 -4.05 21.37
N PRO A 265 -9.25 -4.75 21.20
CA PRO A 265 -9.97 -5.33 22.32
C PRO A 265 -9.13 -6.43 22.99
N PRO A 266 -9.30 -6.68 24.29
CA PRO A 266 -8.68 -7.81 24.94
C PRO A 266 -9.17 -9.12 24.33
N VAL A 267 -8.28 -10.12 24.22
CA VAL A 267 -8.64 -11.45 23.64
C VAL A 267 -9.75 -12.13 24.45
N SER A 268 -9.83 -11.83 25.76
CA SER A 268 -10.88 -12.34 26.67
C SER A 268 -12.31 -11.90 26.34
N GLU A 269 -12.50 -10.90 25.45
CA GLU A 269 -13.83 -10.55 24.94
C GLU A 269 -14.36 -11.55 23.92
N TYR A 270 -13.53 -12.45 23.44
CA TYR A 270 -13.89 -13.49 22.48
C TYR A 270 -13.89 -14.85 23.20
N ASP A 271 -14.95 -15.62 23.00
CA ASP A 271 -15.08 -16.99 23.56
C ASP A 271 -13.99 -17.89 22.97
N GLY A 272 -12.84 -17.92 23.62
CA GLY A 272 -11.69 -18.76 23.27
C GLY A 272 -11.58 -19.98 24.18
N ASN A 273 -11.03 -21.07 23.64
CA ASN A 273 -10.74 -22.26 24.44
C ASN A 273 -9.50 -22.04 25.33
N PRO A 274 -9.63 -22.00 26.66
CA PRO A 274 -8.50 -21.74 27.56
C PRO A 274 -7.41 -22.83 27.51
N ALA A 275 -7.73 -24.02 27.02
CA ALA A 275 -6.73 -25.08 26.81
C ALA A 275 -5.70 -24.72 25.72
N CYS A 276 -5.93 -23.68 24.92
CA CYS A 276 -4.98 -23.18 23.92
C CYS A 276 -3.90 -22.25 24.49
N GLU A 277 -4.08 -21.78 25.74
CA GLU A 277 -3.08 -20.97 26.48
C GLU A 277 -1.98 -21.87 27.04
N ILE A 278 -1.10 -22.38 26.16
CA ILE A 278 0.00 -23.26 26.53
C ILE A 278 1.31 -22.49 26.34
N ASP A 279 2.11 -22.40 27.40
CA ASP A 279 3.47 -21.89 27.33
C ASP A 279 4.29 -22.77 26.38
N ASP A 280 5.19 -22.12 25.60
CA ASP A 280 6.08 -22.82 24.65
C ASP A 280 5.34 -23.74 23.64
N ARG A 281 4.15 -23.35 23.23
CA ARG A 281 3.25 -24.15 22.37
C ARG A 281 3.75 -24.39 20.93
N TRP A 282 4.74 -23.63 20.48
CA TRP A 282 5.16 -23.62 19.08
C TRP A 282 6.22 -24.68 18.77
N ALA A 283 5.95 -25.58 17.83
CA ALA A 283 6.98 -26.34 17.13
C ALA A 283 7.64 -25.47 16.04
N ARG A 284 6.82 -24.66 15.36
CA ARG A 284 7.26 -23.62 14.44
C ARG A 284 6.50 -22.33 14.76
N ALA A 285 7.20 -21.36 15.34
CA ALA A 285 6.61 -20.09 15.73
C ALA A 285 6.07 -19.31 14.51
N PRO A 286 4.97 -18.54 14.67
CA PRO A 286 4.46 -17.68 13.62
C PRO A 286 5.50 -16.64 13.25
N ARG A 287 5.72 -16.48 11.93
CA ARG A 287 6.62 -15.44 11.40
C ARG A 287 5.78 -14.33 10.81
N LEU A 288 5.85 -13.16 11.43
CA LEU A 288 5.11 -12.00 10.96
C LEU A 288 5.61 -11.57 9.57
N THR A 289 4.70 -11.55 8.61
CA THR A 289 4.93 -10.94 7.28
C THR A 289 4.04 -9.72 7.18
N TYR A 290 4.66 -8.55 7.25
CA TYR A 290 3.95 -7.28 7.18
C TYR A 290 3.46 -7.02 5.76
N PRO A 291 2.18 -6.64 5.52
CA PRO A 291 1.73 -6.22 4.19
C PRO A 291 2.54 -5.01 3.72
N GLU A 292 3.14 -5.12 2.55
CA GLU A 292 4.15 -4.18 2.08
C GLU A 292 3.64 -2.74 1.96
N SER A 293 2.41 -2.54 1.46
CA SER A 293 1.80 -1.22 1.34
C SER A 293 1.59 -0.54 2.70
N TYR A 294 1.20 -1.31 3.73
CA TYR A 294 1.06 -0.82 5.10
C TYR A 294 2.43 -0.48 5.71
N ARG A 295 3.44 -1.32 5.47
CA ARG A 295 4.80 -1.06 5.93
C ARG A 295 5.38 0.22 5.29
N GLN A 296 5.15 0.43 3.99
CA GLN A 296 5.58 1.62 3.26
C GLN A 296 4.93 2.91 3.75
N ARG A 297 3.74 2.82 4.32
CA ARG A 297 2.98 3.91 4.93
C ARG A 297 3.14 4.00 6.45
N ALA A 298 3.91 3.09 7.05
CA ALA A 298 4.03 2.95 8.50
C ALA A 298 2.66 2.83 9.21
N VAL A 299 1.67 2.17 8.58
CA VAL A 299 0.33 1.96 9.12
C VAL A 299 0.30 0.69 9.94
N GLU A 300 0.04 0.81 11.24
CA GLU A 300 -0.12 -0.30 12.16
C GLU A 300 -1.52 -0.92 12.11
N GLY A 301 -1.62 -2.17 12.56
CA GLY A 301 -2.88 -2.89 12.59
C GLY A 301 -2.85 -4.08 13.54
N TRP A 302 -4.02 -4.71 13.68
CA TRP A 302 -4.16 -5.95 14.43
C TRP A 302 -5.31 -6.80 13.88
N ALA A 303 -5.27 -8.10 14.17
CA ALA A 303 -6.37 -9.00 13.90
C ALA A 303 -6.54 -9.99 15.06
N VAL A 304 -7.78 -10.33 15.39
CA VAL A 304 -8.15 -11.41 16.29
C VAL A 304 -8.67 -12.56 15.43
N LEU A 305 -8.08 -13.75 15.64
CA LEU A 305 -8.33 -14.94 14.86
C LEU A 305 -8.85 -16.07 15.76
N ARG A 306 -9.83 -16.84 15.26
CA ARG A 306 -10.22 -18.14 15.81
C ARG A 306 -9.65 -19.22 14.92
N PHE A 307 -9.19 -20.33 15.52
CA PHE A 307 -8.62 -21.46 14.77
C PHE A 307 -8.68 -22.76 15.57
N ASP A 308 -8.50 -23.86 14.87
CA ASP A 308 -8.35 -25.18 15.45
C ASP A 308 -6.92 -25.70 15.27
N VAL A 309 -6.49 -26.59 16.16
CA VAL A 309 -5.17 -27.25 16.10
C VAL A 309 -5.38 -28.75 16.08
N ALA A 310 -4.90 -29.40 15.01
CA ALA A 310 -4.91 -30.84 14.89
C ALA A 310 -3.96 -31.53 15.93
N PRO A 311 -4.16 -32.80 16.28
CA PRO A 311 -3.28 -33.49 17.24
C PRO A 311 -1.79 -33.45 16.87
N TRP A 312 -1.45 -33.40 15.59
CA TRP A 312 -0.07 -33.27 15.10
C TRP A 312 0.44 -31.84 15.01
N GLY A 313 -0.35 -30.86 15.50
CA GLY A 313 0.04 -29.45 15.63
C GLY A 313 -0.26 -28.56 14.43
N GLU A 314 -0.86 -29.06 13.36
CA GLU A 314 -1.27 -28.26 12.21
C GLU A 314 -2.45 -27.36 12.58
N ILE A 315 -2.40 -26.09 12.12
CA ILE A 315 -3.45 -25.09 12.35
C ILE A 315 -4.41 -25.08 11.17
N GLY A 316 -5.71 -25.20 11.49
CA GLY A 316 -6.80 -25.19 10.50
C GLY A 316 -8.01 -24.38 10.95
N ALA A 317 -9.06 -24.37 10.15
CA ALA A 317 -10.33 -23.68 10.40
C ALA A 317 -10.15 -22.20 10.83
N ILE A 318 -9.18 -21.49 10.23
CA ILE A 318 -8.83 -20.13 10.64
C ILE A 318 -9.91 -19.15 10.17
N GLU A 319 -10.50 -18.43 11.12
CA GLU A 319 -11.52 -17.40 10.93
C GLU A 319 -11.00 -16.06 11.47
N VAL A 320 -11.26 -14.95 10.77
CA VAL A 320 -10.99 -13.59 11.27
C VAL A 320 -12.22 -13.12 12.05
N LEU A 321 -12.10 -12.95 13.35
CA LEU A 321 -13.17 -12.43 14.22
C LEU A 321 -13.24 -10.90 14.15
N ALA A 322 -12.10 -10.25 14.12
CA ALA A 322 -11.97 -8.80 13.95
C ALA A 322 -10.61 -8.43 13.38
N ALA A 323 -10.54 -7.36 12.60
CA ALA A 323 -9.28 -6.82 12.08
C ALA A 323 -9.36 -5.30 11.91
N GLN A 324 -8.27 -4.61 12.20
CA GLN A 324 -8.13 -3.18 12.02
C GLN A 324 -6.75 -2.83 11.44
N PRO A 325 -6.67 -1.77 10.61
CA PRO A 325 -7.76 -0.88 10.19
C PRO A 325 -8.62 -1.47 9.08
N SER A 326 -8.30 -2.66 8.53
CA SER A 326 -8.98 -3.23 7.37
C SER A 326 -8.96 -4.77 7.33
N ASP A 327 -9.79 -5.33 6.45
CA ASP A 327 -9.82 -6.78 6.17
C ASP A 327 -8.49 -7.32 5.63
N GLU A 328 -7.66 -6.49 4.97
CA GLU A 328 -6.34 -6.92 4.45
C GLU A 328 -5.40 -7.33 5.60
N ILE A 329 -5.48 -6.65 6.73
CA ILE A 329 -4.73 -7.01 7.95
C ILE A 329 -5.19 -8.36 8.49
N GLY A 330 -6.50 -8.63 8.47
CA GLY A 330 -7.05 -9.94 8.82
C GLY A 330 -6.52 -11.06 7.93
N ASN A 331 -6.51 -10.84 6.61
CA ASN A 331 -5.98 -11.79 5.64
C ASN A 331 -4.47 -12.04 5.83
N ALA A 332 -3.70 -11.00 6.13
CA ALA A 332 -2.29 -11.12 6.45
C ALA A 332 -2.05 -11.93 7.74
N ALA A 333 -2.86 -11.69 8.77
CA ALA A 333 -2.79 -12.45 10.02
C ALA A 333 -3.14 -13.93 9.84
N MET A 334 -4.15 -14.26 9.03
CA MET A 334 -4.43 -15.65 8.64
C MET A 334 -3.22 -16.32 7.98
N ALA A 335 -2.53 -15.60 7.08
CA ALA A 335 -1.32 -16.13 6.42
C ALA A 335 -0.18 -16.38 7.41
N VAL A 336 -0.05 -15.55 8.45
CA VAL A 336 0.92 -15.73 9.53
C VAL A 336 0.64 -17.04 10.29
N LEU A 337 -0.62 -17.30 10.70
CA LEU A 337 -0.99 -18.51 11.41
C LEU A 337 -0.87 -19.78 10.55
N ARG A 338 -1.26 -19.75 9.28
CA ARG A 338 -1.12 -20.90 8.36
C ARG A 338 0.32 -21.42 8.24
N ASN A 339 1.30 -20.55 8.47
CA ASN A 339 2.72 -20.92 8.42
C ASN A 339 3.30 -21.32 9.76
N ALA A 340 2.53 -21.23 10.85
CA ALA A 340 2.92 -21.67 12.19
C ALA A 340 2.51 -23.12 12.44
N GLN A 341 3.07 -23.74 13.50
CA GLN A 341 2.71 -25.08 13.91
C GLN A 341 2.85 -25.21 15.42
N PHE A 342 1.86 -25.75 16.07
CA PHE A 342 1.92 -26.15 17.48
C PHE A 342 2.79 -27.40 17.66
N LYS A 343 3.27 -27.61 18.86
CA LYS A 343 3.81 -28.94 19.24
C LYS A 343 2.68 -29.94 19.21
N PRO A 344 2.91 -31.18 18.76
CA PRO A 344 1.92 -32.27 18.82
C PRO A 344 1.37 -32.47 20.22
N GLN A 345 0.09 -32.72 20.35
CA GLN A 345 -0.59 -32.94 21.61
C GLN A 345 -1.76 -33.91 21.48
N GLN A 346 -2.15 -34.55 22.58
CA GLN A 346 -3.24 -35.52 22.56
C GLN A 346 -4.59 -34.79 22.33
N GLY A 347 -5.37 -35.28 21.39
CA GLY A 347 -6.75 -34.86 21.16
C GLY A 347 -6.95 -33.61 20.31
N GLY A 348 -5.90 -32.85 19.98
CA GLY A 348 -6.04 -31.56 19.29
C GLY A 348 -6.71 -30.49 20.15
N LEU A 349 -6.91 -29.28 19.60
CA LEU A 349 -7.58 -28.17 20.27
C LEU A 349 -8.55 -27.51 19.26
N SER A 350 -9.73 -27.11 19.71
CA SER A 350 -10.69 -26.38 18.88
C SER A 350 -11.09 -25.06 19.53
N GLY A 351 -11.43 -24.07 18.70
CA GLY A 351 -11.87 -22.77 19.16
C GLY A 351 -10.80 -21.94 19.85
N CYS A 352 -9.53 -22.14 19.50
CA CYS A 352 -8.42 -21.27 19.96
C CYS A 352 -8.64 -19.85 19.47
N VAL A 353 -8.38 -18.84 20.31
CA VAL A 353 -8.41 -17.42 19.91
C VAL A 353 -7.07 -16.80 20.22
N ASP A 354 -6.51 -16.06 19.24
CA ASP A 354 -5.27 -15.32 19.43
C ASP A 354 -5.27 -14.01 18.64
N ARG A 355 -4.39 -13.10 19.00
CA ARG A 355 -4.26 -11.78 18.38
C ARG A 355 -2.91 -11.58 17.73
N VAL A 356 -2.92 -11.23 16.46
CA VAL A 356 -1.72 -10.83 15.72
C VAL A 356 -1.64 -9.31 15.67
N MET A 357 -0.50 -8.75 16.10
CA MET A 357 -0.23 -7.31 16.09
C MET A 357 0.78 -6.98 15.00
N PHE A 358 0.43 -6.04 14.13
CA PHE A 358 1.32 -5.46 13.12
C PHE A 358 1.81 -4.11 13.64
N ARG A 359 3.05 -4.04 14.10
CA ARG A 359 3.66 -2.84 14.67
C ARG A 359 4.94 -2.46 13.92
N ILE A 360 5.17 -1.17 13.77
CA ILE A 360 6.39 -0.61 13.17
C ILE A 360 7.42 -0.38 14.28
N ARG A 361 8.54 -1.09 14.24
CA ARG A 361 9.61 -0.94 15.21
C ARG A 361 10.46 0.30 14.92
N ALA A 362 10.98 0.95 15.97
CA ALA A 362 11.85 2.12 15.82
C ALA A 362 13.11 1.81 14.98
N GLU A 363 13.70 0.63 15.16
CA GLU A 363 14.87 0.15 14.41
C GLU A 363 14.60 0.00 12.91
N GLU A 364 13.40 -0.41 12.53
CA GLU A 364 12.98 -0.52 11.13
C GLU A 364 12.83 0.87 10.47
N ARG A 365 12.52 1.90 11.25
CA ARG A 365 12.45 3.30 10.81
C ARG A 365 13.85 3.86 10.55
N GLU A 366 14.80 3.66 11.45
CA GLU A 366 16.19 4.11 11.28
C GLU A 366 16.89 3.42 10.11
N ALA A 367 16.65 2.13 9.90
CA ALA A 367 17.18 1.39 8.75
C ALA A 367 16.60 1.91 7.42
N ALA A 368 15.33 2.31 7.38
CA ALA A 368 14.72 2.90 6.19
C ALA A 368 15.35 4.27 5.84
N ASP A 369 15.70 5.08 6.85
CA ASP A 369 16.34 6.38 6.65
C ASP A 369 17.81 6.27 6.23
N SER A 370 18.54 5.30 6.76
CA SER A 370 19.96 5.10 6.41
C SER A 370 20.17 4.68 4.94
N VAL A 371 19.15 4.11 4.31
CA VAL A 371 19.16 3.77 2.86
C VAL A 371 18.65 4.95 2.01
N GLY A 372 17.99 5.94 2.64
CA GLY A 372 17.32 7.07 2.00
C GLY A 372 18.19 8.18 1.45
N GLY A 373 19.48 8.00 1.41
CA GLY A 373 20.38 9.06 0.95
C GLY A 373 21.40 8.57 -0.05
N ALA A 374 21.06 8.31 -1.27
CA ALA A 374 21.92 8.36 -2.46
C ALA A 374 21.44 7.43 -3.58
N GLU A 375 20.22 7.60 -4.05
CA GLU A 375 20.01 7.32 -5.46
C GLU A 375 20.44 8.61 -6.20
N ALA A 376 21.74 8.80 -6.39
CA ALA A 376 22.22 9.62 -7.47
C ALA A 376 21.70 8.93 -8.73
N GLY A 377 20.66 9.51 -9.32
CA GLY A 377 20.04 9.05 -10.53
C GLY A 377 21.02 8.95 -11.70
#